data_382576d180e6afc77e0d2eed2fa0b04b
#
_entry.id   382576d180e6afc77e0d2eed2fa0b04b
#
_cell.length_a   1.000
_cell.length_b   1.000
_cell.length_c   1.000
_cell.angle_alpha   90.00
_cell.angle_beta   90.00
_cell.angle_gamma   90.00
#
_symmetry.space_group_name_H-M   'P 1'
#
loop_
_entity.id
_entity.type
_entity.pdbx_description
1 polymer ?
#
loop_
_entity_poly.entity_id
_entity_poly.type
_entity_poly.pdbx_seq_one_letter_code
_entity_poly.pdbx_strand_id
1 'polypeptide(L)'
;GHNSVSFTGLLQEINKKGDRFVIVIDEIQSLKPPLSAELRNLIAYSYDNLENITLVISGSEVGLLRNFLGIDNSSSPLYGRYVYEINVERFSKDLSKDFLVNGFREEGLKPPNELIEEAIEVFDGIVGWLVFFGKSYVDGTKNIDKIASMAVKLALEELNKLTTREKMVLKAMAENAKAWSEVRNFISEKEGIVLPKSTLSRIIEKLEMMSIVKNYDFLDPIYK
;
A
#
# COMPACT_ATOMS: atom_id res chain seq x y z
N GLY A 1 17.60 -19.07 33.64
CA GLY A 1 16.33 -18.59 33.17
C GLY A 1 16.52 -17.37 32.30
N HIS A 2 16.27 -17.48 31.00
CA HIS A 2 16.19 -16.29 30.15
C HIS A 2 14.90 -15.56 30.54
N ASN A 3 15.01 -14.38 31.15
CA ASN A 3 13.94 -13.44 31.29
C ASN A 3 13.60 -12.93 29.88
N SER A 4 12.69 -13.56 29.17
CA SER A 4 12.11 -12.99 27.96
C SER A 4 11.24 -11.81 28.38
N VAL A 5 11.74 -10.61 28.18
CA VAL A 5 10.93 -9.40 28.38
C VAL A 5 9.81 -9.44 27.33
N SER A 6 8.57 -9.53 27.76
CA SER A 6 7.44 -9.45 26.84
C SER A 6 7.39 -8.05 26.21
N PHE A 7 6.89 -7.93 24.97
CA PHE A 7 6.78 -6.63 24.32
C PHE A 7 5.90 -5.67 25.13
N THR A 8 4.84 -6.17 25.76
CA THR A 8 4.01 -5.41 26.72
C THR A 8 4.85 -4.88 27.89
N GLY A 9 5.69 -5.73 28.49
CA GLY A 9 6.56 -5.32 29.59
C GLY A 9 7.57 -4.24 29.18
N LEU A 10 8.12 -4.34 27.97
CA LEU A 10 8.98 -3.31 27.40
C LEU A 10 8.26 -1.96 27.29
N LEU A 11 7.04 -1.95 26.75
CA LEU A 11 6.24 -0.72 26.61
C LEU A 11 5.89 -0.12 27.98
N GLN A 12 5.59 -0.95 28.97
CA GLN A 12 5.36 -0.49 30.33
C GLN A 12 6.59 0.21 30.94
N GLU A 13 7.78 -0.38 30.74
CA GLU A 13 9.03 0.22 31.25
C GLU A 13 9.35 1.53 30.52
N ILE A 14 9.12 1.60 29.22
CA ILE A 14 9.24 2.86 28.45
C ILE A 14 8.28 3.91 28.98
N ASN A 15 7.02 3.54 29.20
CA ASN A 15 5.99 4.46 29.68
C ASN A 15 6.32 5.06 31.07
N LYS A 16 6.96 4.29 31.95
CA LYS A 16 7.37 4.74 33.30
C LYS A 16 8.44 5.83 33.27
N LYS A 17 9.18 5.99 32.17
CA LYS A 17 10.25 7.01 32.08
C LYS A 17 9.71 8.44 32.08
N GLY A 18 8.40 8.64 31.84
CA GLY A 18 7.74 9.94 31.86
C GLY A 18 7.94 10.80 30.60
N ASP A 19 8.84 10.41 29.69
CA ASP A 19 9.00 11.04 28.39
C ASP A 19 7.92 10.54 27.42
N ARG A 20 7.59 11.36 26.41
CA ARG A 20 6.70 10.93 25.33
C ARG A 20 7.46 10.14 24.27
N PHE A 21 6.96 8.96 23.98
CA PHE A 21 7.52 8.08 22.94
C PHE A 21 6.53 7.89 21.81
N VAL A 22 7.03 7.93 20.58
CA VAL A 22 6.30 7.56 19.37
C VAL A 22 6.86 6.24 18.86
N ILE A 23 5.99 5.26 18.74
CA ILE A 23 6.33 3.93 18.21
C ILE A 23 5.62 3.78 16.88
N VAL A 24 6.40 3.55 15.84
CA VAL A 24 5.89 3.37 14.47
C VAL A 24 5.91 1.88 14.12
N ILE A 25 4.78 1.38 13.64
CA ILE A 25 4.64 -0.01 13.18
C ILE A 25 4.20 0.06 11.71
N ASP A 26 5.13 -0.31 10.83
CA ASP A 26 4.93 -0.24 9.39
C ASP A 26 4.39 -1.56 8.82
N GLU A 27 3.52 -1.48 7.79
CA GLU A 27 2.92 -2.62 7.07
C GLU A 27 2.29 -3.67 8.00
N ILE A 28 1.59 -3.21 9.04
CA ILE A 28 1.06 -4.07 10.11
C ILE A 28 0.09 -5.16 9.59
N GLN A 29 -0.64 -4.88 8.50
CA GLN A 29 -1.59 -5.83 7.89
C GLN A 29 -0.90 -7.09 7.32
N SER A 30 0.41 -7.06 7.12
CA SER A 30 1.18 -8.22 6.65
C SER A 30 1.32 -9.32 7.70
N LEU A 31 1.05 -9.01 8.97
CA LEU A 31 1.15 -9.98 10.07
C LEU A 31 0.05 -11.01 10.02
N LYS A 32 0.45 -12.27 10.23
CA LYS A 32 -0.45 -13.42 10.28
C LYS A 32 -0.72 -13.87 11.73
N PRO A 33 -1.84 -14.56 11.99
CA PRO A 33 -2.07 -15.21 13.28
C PRO A 33 -0.94 -16.19 13.65
N PRO A 34 -0.58 -16.29 14.95
CA PRO A 34 -1.20 -15.64 16.12
C PRO A 34 -0.74 -14.19 16.35
N LEU A 35 0.41 -13.76 15.79
CA LEU A 35 1.02 -12.45 16.05
C LEU A 35 0.09 -11.27 15.76
N SER A 36 -0.74 -11.37 14.73
CA SER A 36 -1.72 -10.32 14.39
C SER A 36 -2.75 -10.10 15.51
N ALA A 37 -3.19 -11.17 16.19
CA ALA A 37 -4.11 -11.07 17.31
C ALA A 37 -3.42 -10.51 18.57
N GLU A 38 -2.20 -10.97 18.85
CA GLU A 38 -1.41 -10.49 19.97
C GLU A 38 -1.11 -9.00 19.85
N LEU A 39 -0.76 -8.54 18.63
CA LEU A 39 -0.46 -7.14 18.41
C LEU A 39 -1.71 -6.25 18.51
N ARG A 40 -2.88 -6.70 18.04
CA ARG A 40 -4.13 -5.95 18.26
C ARG A 40 -4.44 -5.77 19.75
N ASN A 41 -4.26 -6.83 20.55
CA ASN A 41 -4.45 -6.76 22.01
C ASN A 41 -3.44 -5.80 22.65
N LEU A 42 -2.19 -5.81 22.18
CA LEU A 42 -1.16 -4.89 22.65
C LEU A 42 -1.49 -3.43 22.32
N ILE A 43 -1.95 -3.15 21.10
CA ILE A 43 -2.38 -1.81 20.68
C ILE A 43 -3.53 -1.33 21.58
N ALA A 44 -4.54 -2.19 21.82
CA ALA A 44 -5.66 -1.88 22.70
C ALA A 44 -5.20 -1.60 24.14
N TYR A 45 -4.33 -2.46 24.67
CA TYR A 45 -3.75 -2.26 26.00
C TYR A 45 -2.97 -0.94 26.10
N SER A 46 -2.15 -0.65 25.08
CA SER A 46 -1.36 0.58 25.03
C SER A 46 -2.25 1.83 25.01
N TYR A 47 -3.32 1.79 24.22
CA TYR A 47 -4.29 2.88 24.14
C TYR A 47 -4.96 3.15 25.51
N ASP A 48 -5.31 2.08 26.22
CA ASP A 48 -6.06 2.20 27.48
C ASP A 48 -5.16 2.53 28.69
N ASN A 49 -3.86 2.21 28.67
CA ASN A 49 -3.03 2.18 29.86
C ASN A 49 -1.69 2.93 29.77
N LEU A 50 -1.26 3.34 28.58
CA LEU A 50 0.08 3.91 28.40
C LEU A 50 0.00 5.37 27.90
N GLU A 51 -0.06 6.31 28.84
CA GLU A 51 -0.30 7.74 28.56
C GLU A 51 0.88 8.42 27.81
N ASN A 52 2.10 7.89 27.96
CA ASN A 52 3.31 8.46 27.36
C ASN A 52 3.69 7.82 26.03
N ILE A 53 2.87 6.90 25.51
CA ILE A 53 3.13 6.21 24.25
C ILE A 53 2.09 6.59 23.20
N THR A 54 2.58 7.04 22.06
CA THR A 54 1.79 7.24 20.84
C THR A 54 2.13 6.15 19.84
N LEU A 55 1.14 5.43 19.35
CA LEU A 55 1.33 4.44 18.30
C LEU A 55 0.98 5.06 16.94
N VAL A 56 1.90 4.96 15.99
CA VAL A 56 1.67 5.30 14.59
C VAL A 56 1.73 3.99 13.78
N ILE A 57 0.68 3.73 13.06
CA ILE A 57 0.50 2.47 12.34
C ILE A 57 0.34 2.80 10.86
N SER A 58 1.11 2.16 10.00
CA SER A 58 0.99 2.33 8.56
C SER A 58 0.65 1.03 7.84
N GLY A 59 0.16 1.16 6.64
CA GLY A 59 -0.10 0.07 5.71
C GLY A 59 -0.48 0.59 4.34
N SER A 60 0.14 0.03 3.31
CA SER A 60 -0.13 0.39 1.90
C SER A 60 -1.44 -0.21 1.38
N GLU A 61 -1.85 -1.35 1.93
CA GLU A 61 -3.10 -2.04 1.60
C GLU A 61 -4.21 -1.54 2.56
N VAL A 62 -4.79 -0.37 2.25
CA VAL A 62 -5.68 0.38 3.15
C VAL A 62 -6.86 -0.46 3.65
N GLY A 63 -7.49 -1.26 2.80
CA GLY A 63 -8.60 -2.12 3.19
C GLY A 63 -8.16 -3.24 4.13
N LEU A 64 -7.01 -3.84 3.90
CA LEU A 64 -6.44 -4.86 4.78
C LEU A 64 -6.01 -4.26 6.12
N LEU A 65 -5.45 -3.06 6.13
CA LEU A 65 -5.12 -2.33 7.36
C LEU A 65 -6.38 -2.07 8.20
N ARG A 66 -7.45 -1.56 7.59
CA ARG A 66 -8.74 -1.35 8.27
C ARG A 66 -9.31 -2.65 8.82
N ASN A 67 -9.27 -3.73 8.05
CA ASN A 67 -9.68 -5.06 8.52
C ASN A 67 -8.80 -5.57 9.66
N PHE A 68 -7.49 -5.35 9.59
CA PHE A 68 -6.59 -5.70 10.69
C PHE A 68 -6.95 -4.96 11.96
N LEU A 69 -7.15 -3.65 11.90
CA LEU A 69 -7.52 -2.85 13.07
C LEU A 69 -8.92 -3.21 13.57
N GLY A 70 -9.87 -3.44 12.66
CA GLY A 70 -11.24 -3.86 13.00
C GLY A 70 -11.97 -2.84 13.88
N ILE A 71 -11.72 -1.55 13.69
CA ILE A 71 -12.31 -0.46 14.50
C ILE A 71 -13.84 -0.42 14.42
N ASP A 72 -14.40 -0.91 13.34
CA ASP A 72 -15.85 -1.01 13.09
C ASP A 72 -16.42 -2.40 13.42
N ASN A 73 -15.59 -3.33 13.90
CA ASN A 73 -15.99 -4.69 14.23
C ASN A 73 -16.08 -4.90 15.74
N SER A 74 -17.29 -5.14 16.26
CA SER A 74 -17.54 -5.32 17.69
C SER A 74 -16.76 -6.48 18.35
N SER A 75 -16.24 -7.42 17.56
CA SER A 75 -15.38 -8.51 18.04
C SER A 75 -13.90 -8.13 18.13
N SER A 76 -13.51 -6.94 17.62
CA SER A 76 -12.12 -6.49 17.66
C SER A 76 -11.79 -5.86 19.01
N PRO A 77 -10.59 -6.12 19.56
CA PRO A 77 -10.11 -5.38 20.74
C PRO A 77 -10.06 -3.87 20.55
N LEU A 78 -9.97 -3.40 19.30
CA LEU A 78 -9.88 -1.97 18.98
C LEU A 78 -11.24 -1.31 18.70
N TYR A 79 -12.33 -2.06 18.78
CA TYR A 79 -13.67 -1.53 18.54
C TYR A 79 -13.98 -0.32 19.43
N GLY A 80 -14.51 0.73 18.81
CA GLY A 80 -14.95 1.95 19.48
C GLY A 80 -13.82 2.84 20.02
N ARG A 81 -12.54 2.49 19.82
CA ARG A 81 -11.42 3.38 20.15
C ARG A 81 -11.19 4.41 19.05
N TYR A 82 -10.88 5.63 19.47
CA TYR A 82 -10.60 6.69 18.52
C TYR A 82 -9.24 6.48 17.83
N VAL A 83 -9.25 6.51 16.51
CA VAL A 83 -8.07 6.46 15.67
C VAL A 83 -8.05 7.70 14.78
N TYR A 84 -6.94 8.43 14.80
CA TYR A 84 -6.73 9.52 13.86
C TYR A 84 -6.18 8.97 12.55
N GLU A 85 -6.98 9.05 11.49
CA GLU A 85 -6.60 8.53 10.17
C GLU A 85 -5.93 9.61 9.33
N ILE A 86 -4.73 9.29 8.82
CA ILE A 86 -3.98 10.14 7.90
C ILE A 86 -3.92 9.42 6.56
N ASN A 87 -4.61 9.97 5.57
CA ASN A 87 -4.54 9.47 4.20
C ASN A 87 -3.35 10.12 3.49
N VAL A 88 -2.42 9.28 3.02
CA VAL A 88 -1.30 9.71 2.19
C VAL A 88 -1.70 9.50 0.73
N GLU A 89 -1.93 10.61 0.04
CA GLU A 89 -2.30 10.62 -1.37
C GLU A 89 -1.05 10.73 -2.26
N ARG A 90 -1.22 10.41 -3.55
CA ARG A 90 -0.17 10.67 -4.54
C ARG A 90 0.05 12.18 -4.68
N PHE A 91 1.23 12.55 -5.11
CA PHE A 91 1.58 13.94 -5.35
C PHE A 91 0.81 14.51 -6.54
N SER A 92 0.43 15.78 -6.44
CA SER A 92 0.00 16.55 -7.62
C SER A 92 1.15 16.67 -8.62
N LYS A 93 0.85 17.06 -9.86
CA LYS A 93 1.89 17.30 -10.88
C LYS A 93 2.92 18.31 -10.41
N ASP A 94 2.49 19.40 -9.77
CA ASP A 94 3.39 20.45 -9.27
C ASP A 94 4.27 19.92 -8.14
N LEU A 95 3.72 19.20 -7.17
CA LEU A 95 4.49 18.57 -6.10
C LEU A 95 5.47 17.52 -6.62
N SER A 96 5.07 16.73 -7.62
CA SER A 96 5.94 15.74 -8.26
C SER A 96 7.12 16.42 -8.95
N LYS A 97 6.86 17.55 -9.63
CA LYS A 97 7.90 18.35 -10.28
C LYS A 97 8.87 18.93 -9.26
N ASP A 98 8.35 19.58 -8.22
CA ASP A 98 9.16 20.15 -7.15
C ASP A 98 10.00 19.07 -6.46
N PHE A 99 9.41 17.92 -6.20
CA PHE A 99 10.10 16.79 -5.59
C PHE A 99 11.28 16.31 -6.45
N LEU A 100 11.07 16.08 -7.75
CA LEU A 100 12.11 15.61 -8.64
C LEU A 100 13.19 16.67 -8.86
N VAL A 101 12.81 17.95 -9.08
CA VAL A 101 13.75 19.04 -9.29
C VAL A 101 14.63 19.25 -8.05
N ASN A 102 14.05 19.21 -6.85
CA ASN A 102 14.80 19.36 -5.61
C ASN A 102 15.73 18.16 -5.38
N GLY A 103 15.24 16.92 -5.57
CA GLY A 103 16.06 15.73 -5.41
C GLY A 103 17.25 15.73 -6.38
N PHE A 104 17.05 16.04 -7.66
CA PHE A 104 18.16 16.15 -8.61
C PHE A 104 19.14 17.27 -8.29
N ARG A 105 18.64 18.40 -7.75
CA ARG A 105 19.52 19.50 -7.32
C ARG A 105 20.42 19.10 -6.16
N GLU A 106 19.91 18.32 -5.22
CA GLU A 106 20.72 17.76 -4.11
C GLU A 106 21.83 16.84 -4.62
N GLU A 107 21.58 16.10 -5.70
CA GLU A 107 22.58 15.26 -6.36
C GLU A 107 23.48 16.02 -7.37
N GLY A 108 23.33 17.35 -7.47
CA GLY A 108 24.10 18.17 -8.42
C GLY A 108 23.74 17.94 -9.89
N LEU A 109 22.57 17.39 -10.17
CA LEU A 109 22.09 17.05 -11.51
C LEU A 109 20.98 18.00 -11.96
N LYS A 110 20.88 18.18 -13.29
CA LYS A 110 19.82 18.97 -13.91
C LYS A 110 19.31 18.26 -15.17
N PRO A 111 18.39 17.29 -14.99
CA PRO A 111 17.74 16.64 -16.13
C PRO A 111 16.96 17.65 -16.99
N PRO A 112 16.74 17.35 -18.29
CA PRO A 112 15.84 18.11 -19.14
C PRO A 112 14.44 18.20 -18.52
N ASN A 113 13.75 19.34 -18.67
CA ASN A 113 12.39 19.49 -18.15
C ASN A 113 11.41 18.51 -18.79
N GLU A 114 11.58 18.25 -20.09
CA GLU A 114 10.78 17.29 -20.84
C GLU A 114 10.82 15.88 -20.21
N LEU A 115 12.00 15.44 -19.77
CA LEU A 115 12.15 14.15 -19.11
C LEU A 115 11.48 14.10 -17.74
N ILE A 116 11.50 15.23 -17.01
CA ILE A 116 10.79 15.34 -15.71
C ILE A 116 9.27 15.26 -15.93
N GLU A 117 8.75 15.98 -16.94
CA GLU A 117 7.32 15.94 -17.28
C GLU A 117 6.89 14.53 -17.75
N GLU A 118 7.68 13.87 -18.58
CA GLU A 118 7.43 12.47 -18.98
C GLU A 118 7.39 11.53 -17.77
N ALA A 119 8.32 11.68 -16.83
CA ALA A 119 8.33 10.87 -15.61
C ALA A 119 7.08 11.11 -14.74
N ILE A 120 6.60 12.36 -14.65
CA ILE A 120 5.39 12.69 -13.92
C ILE A 120 4.15 12.04 -14.58
N GLU A 121 4.07 12.05 -15.91
CA GLU A 121 2.97 11.39 -16.63
C GLU A 121 3.01 9.87 -16.48
N VAL A 122 4.19 9.23 -16.53
CA VAL A 122 4.36 7.78 -16.40
C VAL A 122 4.05 7.30 -14.98
N PHE A 123 4.55 8.00 -13.97
CA PHE A 123 4.49 7.56 -12.58
C PHE A 123 3.37 8.20 -11.75
N ASP A 124 2.62 9.13 -12.34
CA ASP A 124 1.36 9.69 -11.85
C ASP A 124 1.36 10.07 -10.36
N GLY A 125 2.44 10.72 -9.92
CA GLY A 125 2.57 11.23 -8.55
C GLY A 125 2.78 10.17 -7.46
N ILE A 126 2.97 8.90 -7.82
CA ILE A 126 3.29 7.84 -6.86
C ILE A 126 4.73 8.01 -6.39
N VAL A 127 4.90 8.45 -5.15
CA VAL A 127 6.21 8.86 -4.60
C VAL A 127 7.26 7.76 -4.73
N GLY A 128 6.88 6.50 -4.49
CA GLY A 128 7.78 5.35 -4.65
C GLY A 128 8.37 5.26 -6.07
N TRP A 129 7.53 5.44 -7.09
CA TRP A 129 7.98 5.43 -8.48
C TRP A 129 8.78 6.68 -8.86
N LEU A 130 8.43 7.86 -8.32
CA LEU A 130 9.23 9.06 -8.51
C LEU A 130 10.63 8.92 -7.92
N VAL A 131 10.75 8.33 -6.73
CA VAL A 131 12.05 7.98 -6.11
C VAL A 131 12.80 6.97 -6.97
N PHE A 132 12.11 5.91 -7.44
CA PHE A 132 12.69 4.90 -8.31
C PHE A 132 13.26 5.52 -9.61
N PHE A 133 12.51 6.42 -10.24
CA PHE A 133 12.95 7.18 -11.39
C PHE A 133 14.20 8.01 -11.07
N GLY A 134 14.14 8.83 -10.01
CA GLY A 134 15.25 9.69 -9.58
C GLY A 134 16.53 8.90 -9.34
N LYS A 135 16.44 7.82 -8.57
CA LYS A 135 17.58 6.92 -8.29
C LYS A 135 18.12 6.28 -9.56
N SER A 136 17.28 5.71 -10.41
CA SER A 136 17.69 5.09 -11.67
C SER A 136 18.41 6.09 -12.57
N TYR A 137 17.95 7.35 -12.59
CA TYR A 137 18.59 8.42 -13.35
C TYR A 137 19.97 8.77 -12.78
N VAL A 138 20.09 8.91 -11.45
CA VAL A 138 21.38 9.16 -10.76
C VAL A 138 22.36 8.03 -11.04
N ASP A 139 21.91 6.77 -11.02
CA ASP A 139 22.71 5.58 -11.30
C ASP A 139 23.06 5.40 -12.79
N GLY A 140 22.69 6.35 -13.64
CA GLY A 140 23.13 6.41 -15.05
C GLY A 140 22.10 5.96 -16.06
N THR A 141 20.92 5.47 -15.69
CA THR A 141 19.85 5.15 -16.64
C THR A 141 19.08 6.42 -16.98
N LYS A 142 19.34 6.99 -18.18
CA LYS A 142 18.77 8.29 -18.58
C LYS A 142 17.51 8.19 -19.46
N ASN A 143 17.15 6.98 -19.89
CA ASN A 143 16.01 6.74 -20.78
C ASN A 143 14.77 6.34 -19.95
N ILE A 144 13.68 7.10 -20.11
CA ILE A 144 12.43 6.92 -19.36
C ILE A 144 11.77 5.57 -19.67
N ASP A 145 11.74 5.13 -20.92
CA ASP A 145 11.11 3.86 -21.30
C ASP A 145 11.82 2.67 -20.65
N LYS A 146 13.16 2.75 -20.55
CA LYS A 146 13.94 1.73 -19.86
C LYS A 146 13.61 1.71 -18.36
N ILE A 147 13.49 2.89 -17.71
CA ILE A 147 13.14 2.97 -16.30
C ILE A 147 11.70 2.48 -16.07
N ALA A 148 10.76 2.89 -16.93
CA ALA A 148 9.38 2.40 -16.88
C ALA A 148 9.31 0.88 -17.04
N SER A 149 10.08 0.30 -17.98
CA SER A 149 10.15 -1.15 -18.16
C SER A 149 10.72 -1.88 -16.92
N MET A 150 11.64 -1.25 -16.20
CA MET A 150 12.15 -1.79 -14.93
C MET A 150 11.08 -1.73 -13.83
N ALA A 151 10.32 -0.63 -13.76
CA ALA A 151 9.20 -0.50 -12.82
C ALA A 151 8.11 -1.55 -13.09
N VAL A 152 7.74 -1.76 -14.36
CA VAL A 152 6.78 -2.82 -14.76
C VAL A 152 7.25 -4.20 -14.32
N LYS A 153 8.54 -4.53 -14.43
CA LYS A 153 9.06 -5.82 -13.95
C LYS A 153 8.86 -5.99 -12.44
N LEU A 154 9.12 -4.94 -11.65
CA LEU A 154 8.89 -4.98 -10.21
C LEU A 154 7.40 -5.15 -9.87
N ALA A 155 6.53 -4.41 -10.56
CA ALA A 155 5.08 -4.54 -10.41
C ALA A 155 4.59 -5.95 -10.75
N LEU A 156 5.11 -6.56 -11.81
CA LEU A 156 4.78 -7.94 -12.19
C LEU A 156 5.19 -8.97 -11.14
N GLU A 157 6.31 -8.76 -10.44
CA GLU A 157 6.72 -9.64 -9.33
C GLU A 157 5.70 -9.60 -8.18
N GLU A 158 5.14 -8.43 -7.87
CA GLU A 158 4.07 -8.30 -6.88
C GLU A 158 2.78 -8.96 -7.36
N LEU A 159 2.36 -8.69 -8.59
CA LEU A 159 1.17 -9.31 -9.17
C LEU A 159 1.29 -10.83 -9.32
N ASN A 160 2.51 -11.37 -9.37
CA ASN A 160 2.73 -12.82 -9.41
C ASN A 160 2.32 -13.55 -8.14
N LYS A 161 2.14 -12.87 -7.04
CA LYS A 161 1.57 -13.42 -5.79
C LYS A 161 0.07 -13.68 -5.88
N LEU A 162 -0.60 -13.09 -6.86
CA LEU A 162 -2.03 -13.25 -7.08
C LEU A 162 -2.35 -14.61 -7.73
N THR A 163 -3.53 -15.14 -7.42
CA THR A 163 -4.05 -16.36 -8.05
C THR A 163 -4.39 -16.12 -9.52
N THR A 164 -4.46 -17.19 -10.29
CA THR A 164 -4.85 -17.12 -11.71
C THR A 164 -6.18 -16.40 -11.92
N ARG A 165 -7.18 -16.65 -11.07
CA ARG A 165 -8.50 -16.00 -11.17
C ARG A 165 -8.43 -14.49 -10.88
N GLU A 166 -7.63 -14.09 -9.91
CA GLU A 166 -7.40 -12.66 -9.60
C GLU A 166 -6.71 -11.95 -10.77
N LYS A 167 -5.72 -12.59 -11.39
CA LYS A 167 -5.06 -12.06 -12.59
C LYS A 167 -6.01 -11.93 -13.79
N MET A 168 -6.95 -12.90 -13.98
CA MET A 168 -7.97 -12.79 -15.02
C MET A 168 -8.88 -11.57 -14.81
N VAL A 169 -9.27 -11.30 -13.56
CA VAL A 169 -10.07 -10.12 -13.21
C VAL A 169 -9.31 -8.83 -13.51
N LEU A 170 -8.03 -8.75 -13.11
CA LEU A 170 -7.19 -7.58 -13.42
C LEU A 170 -7.00 -7.38 -14.92
N LYS A 171 -6.80 -8.47 -15.68
CA LYS A 171 -6.70 -8.41 -17.14
C LYS A 171 -7.96 -7.83 -17.78
N ALA A 172 -9.14 -8.25 -17.31
CA ALA A 172 -10.40 -7.67 -17.78
C ALA A 172 -10.48 -6.15 -17.51
N MET A 173 -10.06 -5.71 -16.32
CA MET A 173 -10.03 -4.29 -15.97
C MET A 173 -8.99 -3.52 -16.79
N ALA A 174 -7.81 -4.11 -17.07
CA ALA A 174 -6.80 -3.51 -17.96
C ALA A 174 -7.31 -3.33 -19.39
N GLU A 175 -8.19 -4.22 -19.84
CA GLU A 175 -8.92 -4.12 -21.13
C GLU A 175 -10.18 -3.24 -21.04
N ASN A 176 -10.22 -2.35 -20.04
CA ASN A 176 -11.27 -1.34 -19.81
C ASN A 176 -12.64 -1.88 -19.40
N ALA A 177 -12.75 -3.07 -18.82
CA ALA A 177 -14.00 -3.49 -18.16
C ALA A 177 -14.21 -2.64 -16.87
N LYS A 178 -15.27 -1.85 -16.83
CA LYS A 178 -15.58 -0.87 -15.78
C LYS A 178 -16.82 -1.22 -14.95
N ALA A 179 -17.34 -2.41 -15.16
CA ALA A 179 -18.50 -2.91 -14.42
C ALA A 179 -18.36 -4.40 -14.17
N TRP A 180 -19.04 -4.87 -13.12
CA TRP A 180 -19.04 -6.30 -12.74
C TRP A 180 -19.43 -7.22 -13.91
N SER A 181 -20.47 -6.84 -14.66
CA SER A 181 -20.94 -7.59 -15.83
C SER A 181 -19.92 -7.64 -16.96
N GLU A 182 -19.20 -6.55 -17.20
CA GLU A 182 -18.19 -6.45 -18.24
C GLU A 182 -16.98 -7.34 -17.89
N VAL A 183 -16.52 -7.31 -16.63
CA VAL A 183 -15.45 -8.20 -16.15
C VAL A 183 -15.85 -9.67 -16.32
N ARG A 184 -17.09 -10.03 -15.94
CA ARG A 184 -17.59 -11.40 -16.08
C ARG A 184 -17.66 -11.84 -17.55
N ASN A 185 -18.19 -10.97 -18.42
CA ASN A 185 -18.30 -11.27 -19.85
C ASN A 185 -16.93 -11.42 -20.50
N PHE A 186 -16.00 -10.52 -20.21
CA PHE A 186 -14.64 -10.61 -20.71
C PHE A 186 -13.97 -11.95 -20.35
N ILE A 187 -14.06 -12.35 -19.07
CA ILE A 187 -13.49 -13.63 -18.61
C ILE A 187 -14.16 -14.82 -19.32
N SER A 188 -15.50 -14.79 -19.49
CA SER A 188 -16.22 -15.84 -20.18
C SER A 188 -15.82 -15.94 -21.66
N GLU A 189 -15.67 -14.82 -22.36
CA GLU A 189 -15.36 -14.77 -23.79
C GLU A 189 -13.89 -15.07 -24.07
N LYS A 190 -12.97 -14.54 -23.28
CA LYS A 190 -11.51 -14.62 -23.53
C LYS A 190 -10.85 -15.84 -22.90
N GLU A 191 -11.33 -16.26 -21.73
CA GLU A 191 -10.71 -17.36 -20.97
C GLU A 191 -11.59 -18.63 -20.98
N GLY A 192 -12.82 -18.55 -21.55
CA GLY A 192 -13.76 -19.68 -21.58
C GLY A 192 -14.29 -20.12 -20.22
N ILE A 193 -14.17 -19.28 -19.20
CA ILE A 193 -14.52 -19.60 -17.81
C ILE A 193 -15.66 -18.72 -17.34
N VAL A 194 -16.73 -19.33 -16.80
CA VAL A 194 -17.80 -18.60 -16.13
C VAL A 194 -17.56 -18.62 -14.63
N LEU A 195 -17.14 -17.48 -14.08
CA LEU A 195 -16.98 -17.35 -12.64
C LEU A 195 -18.32 -17.23 -11.93
N PRO A 196 -18.57 -17.98 -10.83
CA PRO A 196 -19.73 -17.78 -9.97
C PRO A 196 -19.79 -16.32 -9.45
N LYS A 197 -21.00 -15.78 -9.31
CA LYS A 197 -21.21 -14.39 -8.87
C LYS A 197 -20.48 -14.06 -7.57
N SER A 198 -20.63 -14.91 -6.56
CA SER A 198 -19.96 -14.74 -5.26
C SER A 198 -18.44 -14.77 -5.34
N THR A 199 -17.89 -15.62 -6.21
CA THR A 199 -16.44 -15.71 -6.43
C THR A 199 -15.89 -14.44 -7.05
N LEU A 200 -16.52 -13.95 -8.12
CA LEU A 200 -16.09 -12.71 -8.79
C LEU A 200 -16.19 -11.51 -7.86
N SER A 201 -17.31 -11.34 -7.13
CA SER A 201 -17.47 -10.23 -6.18
C SER A 201 -16.40 -10.25 -5.09
N ARG A 202 -16.09 -11.44 -4.52
CA ARG A 202 -15.04 -11.59 -3.51
C ARG A 202 -13.64 -11.28 -4.05
N ILE A 203 -13.36 -11.61 -5.31
CA ILE A 203 -12.08 -11.27 -5.94
C ILE A 203 -11.96 -9.75 -6.10
N ILE A 204 -12.98 -9.08 -6.62
CA ILE A 204 -12.99 -7.63 -6.79
C ILE A 204 -12.79 -6.94 -5.44
N GLU A 205 -13.56 -7.32 -4.42
CA GLU A 205 -13.42 -6.80 -3.06
C GLU A 205 -12.01 -6.99 -2.50
N LYS A 206 -11.42 -8.18 -2.69
CA LYS A 206 -10.05 -8.45 -2.26
C LYS A 206 -9.04 -7.54 -2.96
N LEU A 207 -9.15 -7.35 -4.26
CA LEU A 207 -8.25 -6.49 -5.03
C LEU A 207 -8.38 -5.01 -4.60
N GLU A 208 -9.59 -4.57 -4.24
CA GLU A 208 -9.83 -3.25 -3.66
C GLU A 208 -9.23 -3.12 -2.26
N MET A 209 -9.39 -4.13 -1.39
CA MET A 209 -8.75 -4.15 -0.07
C MET A 209 -7.23 -4.10 -0.14
N MET A 210 -6.64 -4.74 -1.15
CA MET A 210 -5.19 -4.70 -1.43
C MET A 210 -4.73 -3.38 -2.07
N SER A 211 -5.61 -2.41 -2.28
CA SER A 211 -5.32 -1.13 -2.95
C SER A 211 -4.71 -1.28 -4.35
N ILE A 212 -5.01 -2.36 -5.06
CA ILE A 212 -4.59 -2.55 -6.45
C ILE A 212 -5.53 -1.81 -7.38
N VAL A 213 -6.84 -1.91 -7.13
CA VAL A 213 -7.89 -1.24 -7.91
C VAL A 213 -8.88 -0.51 -6.99
N LYS A 214 -9.62 0.43 -7.57
CA LYS A 214 -10.78 1.08 -6.94
C LYS A 214 -11.80 1.40 -8.01
N ASN A 215 -13.04 0.98 -7.81
CA ASN A 215 -14.11 1.18 -8.79
C ASN A 215 -13.70 0.74 -10.21
N TYR A 216 -13.07 -0.42 -10.34
CA TYR A 216 -12.55 -1.02 -11.58
C TYR A 216 -11.38 -0.26 -12.25
N ASP A 217 -10.83 0.77 -11.62
CA ASP A 217 -9.63 1.46 -12.07
C ASP A 217 -8.41 1.05 -11.26
N PHE A 218 -7.26 0.96 -11.93
CA PHE A 218 -5.99 0.73 -11.25
C PHE A 218 -5.60 1.95 -10.44
N LEU A 219 -5.19 1.70 -9.18
CA LEU A 219 -4.66 2.75 -8.31
C LEU A 219 -3.19 3.06 -8.63
N ASP A 220 -2.49 2.18 -9.32
CA ASP A 220 -1.14 2.39 -9.80
C ASP A 220 -1.11 2.16 -11.32
N PRO A 221 -0.72 3.16 -12.13
CA PRO A 221 -0.68 3.04 -13.58
C PRO A 221 0.32 1.97 -14.07
N ILE A 222 1.33 1.66 -13.28
CA ILE A 222 2.34 0.64 -13.61
C ILE A 222 1.75 -0.78 -13.55
N TYR A 223 0.65 -0.99 -12.84
CA TYR A 223 -0.06 -2.29 -12.78
C TYR A 223 -0.98 -2.54 -13.99
N LYS A 224 -1.29 -1.50 -14.76
CA LYS A 224 -2.13 -1.58 -15.95
C LYS A 224 -1.32 -1.97 -17.19
#